data_b48d23b6abbb53b01db13a55444c8ab9
#
_entry.id   b48d23b6abbb53b01db13a55444c8ab9
#
_cell.length_a   1.000
_cell.length_b   1.000
_cell.length_c   1.000
_cell.angle_alpha   90.00
_cell.angle_beta   90.00
_cell.angle_gamma   90.00
#
_symmetry.space_group_name_H-M   'P 1'
#
loop_
_entity.id
_entity.type
_entity.pdbx_description
1 polymer ?
#
loop_
_entity_poly.entity_id
_entity_poly.type
_entity_poly.pdbx_seq_one_letter_code
_entity_poly.pdbx_strand_id
1 'polypeptide(L)'
;MTDKEKRLERQSRIRNFSIIAHIDHGKSTLADRILEKTSAITQREMKEQLLDSMDLERERGITIKLNSVQLKYKAKDGEEYIFHLIDTPGHVDFTYEVSRSLAACEGAILVVDAAQGIEAQTLANVYLALDNDLEILPVINKIDLPSAEPERVRQEVEDVIGLDASDAVLASAKAGIGIEDILEQIVEKVPAPAGDPEAPLKALIFDSLYDAYRGVVAYIRVVEGTVKPGQKIKMMATGKEFEVIEVGVFTPKAQPADELTVGDVGYLTAAIKNVGDTRVGDTITSAVKPAAEALPGYRKLNPMVYCGLYPIDTAKYNDLREALEKLELNDSSLQYEAETSQALGFGFRCGFLGMLHMEIIQERIEREFKIDLITTAPSVIYDVYMTDDEKIIVDNPSNMPDPQKIERVEEPYVKATMMVPNDYVGAVMELCQGKRGNFIDMQYLDANRVSIVYEMPLAEIVYEFFDQLKSSTKGYASFDYELIGYKPSKLVKMDIMLNAEKIDALSFIVHRDYAYERGKVIVEKLKELIPRQQFEVPVQAAIGQKIVARSTIKAMRKNVLAKCYGGDISRKRKLLEKQKEGKRRMKQVGSVEVPQEAFMAVLKMDDSPKK
;
A
#
# COMPACT_ATOMS: atom_id res chain seq x y z
N MET A 1 -36.63 -7.90 -32.75
CA MET A 1 -35.29 -7.35 -32.42
C MET A 1 -34.23 -8.35 -32.79
N THR A 2 -33.23 -7.94 -33.54
CA THR A 2 -32.04 -8.75 -33.80
C THR A 2 -31.19 -8.88 -32.51
N ASP A 3 -30.30 -9.86 -32.47
CA ASP A 3 -29.42 -9.99 -31.29
C ASP A 3 -28.53 -8.75 -31.09
N LYS A 4 -28.16 -8.08 -32.16
CA LYS A 4 -27.43 -6.80 -32.09
C LYS A 4 -28.28 -5.70 -31.42
N GLU A 5 -29.55 -5.56 -31.83
CA GLU A 5 -30.45 -4.56 -31.25
C GLU A 5 -30.68 -4.81 -29.74
N LYS A 6 -30.82 -6.06 -29.32
CA LYS A 6 -30.95 -6.42 -27.90
C LYS A 6 -29.69 -6.06 -27.09
N ARG A 7 -28.49 -6.28 -27.66
CA ARG A 7 -27.22 -5.92 -27.01
C ARG A 7 -27.08 -4.41 -26.88
N LEU A 8 -27.41 -3.65 -27.93
CA LEU A 8 -27.37 -2.19 -27.91
C LEU A 8 -28.39 -1.60 -26.91
N GLU A 9 -29.60 -2.14 -26.84
CA GLU A 9 -30.60 -1.73 -25.86
C GLU A 9 -30.12 -2.04 -24.43
N ARG A 10 -29.55 -3.22 -24.18
CA ARG A 10 -28.96 -3.56 -22.90
C ARG A 10 -27.78 -2.65 -22.54
N GLN A 11 -26.89 -2.36 -23.50
CA GLN A 11 -25.74 -1.47 -23.34
C GLN A 11 -26.16 -0.06 -22.92
N SER A 12 -27.24 0.50 -23.49
CA SER A 12 -27.73 1.84 -23.12
C SER A 12 -28.20 1.96 -21.67
N ARG A 13 -28.51 0.82 -21.02
CA ARG A 13 -28.94 0.72 -19.62
C ARG A 13 -27.83 0.31 -18.65
N ILE A 14 -26.59 0.17 -19.11
CA ILE A 14 -25.44 -0.11 -18.25
C ILE A 14 -24.90 1.20 -17.69
N ARG A 15 -24.50 1.19 -16.40
CA ARG A 15 -23.78 2.27 -15.73
C ARG A 15 -22.64 1.67 -14.92
N ASN A 16 -21.41 1.98 -15.32
CA ASN A 16 -20.21 1.54 -14.61
C ASN A 16 -19.65 2.71 -13.82
N PHE A 17 -19.54 2.54 -12.53
CA PHE A 17 -19.07 3.60 -11.65
C PHE A 17 -18.26 3.04 -10.48
N SER A 18 -17.42 3.91 -9.94
CA SER A 18 -16.64 3.66 -8.73
C SER A 18 -17.02 4.66 -7.64
N ILE A 19 -16.70 4.34 -6.40
CA ILE A 19 -16.81 5.27 -5.27
C ILE A 19 -15.41 5.70 -4.87
N ILE A 20 -15.12 6.99 -4.98
CA ILE A 20 -13.89 7.62 -4.53
C ILE A 20 -14.15 8.46 -3.29
N ALA A 21 -13.30 8.31 -2.28
CA ALA A 21 -13.44 9.01 -1.01
C ALA A 21 -12.11 9.05 -0.27
N HIS A 22 -11.97 10.01 0.63
CA HIS A 22 -10.94 9.92 1.67
C HIS A 22 -11.28 8.82 2.69
N ILE A 23 -10.27 8.37 3.43
CA ILE A 23 -10.44 7.41 4.54
C ILE A 23 -11.46 7.98 5.52
N ASP A 24 -12.34 7.15 6.05
CA ASP A 24 -13.40 7.50 7.01
C ASP A 24 -14.50 8.44 6.49
N HIS A 25 -14.53 8.84 5.22
CA HIS A 25 -15.65 9.62 4.66
C HIS A 25 -16.93 8.81 4.45
N GLY A 26 -16.88 7.49 4.66
CA GLY A 26 -18.04 6.61 4.63
C GLY A 26 -18.26 5.87 3.32
N LYS A 27 -17.20 5.64 2.53
CA LYS A 27 -17.21 4.90 1.28
C LYS A 27 -17.86 3.51 1.40
N SER A 28 -17.33 2.64 2.26
CA SER A 28 -17.84 1.27 2.44
C SER A 28 -19.26 1.25 2.96
N THR A 29 -19.61 2.20 3.86
CA THR A 29 -21.00 2.33 4.35
C THR A 29 -21.95 2.74 3.23
N LEU A 30 -21.54 3.64 2.33
CA LEU A 30 -22.35 4.03 1.17
C LEU A 30 -22.50 2.85 0.20
N ALA A 31 -21.46 2.11 -0.08
CA ALA A 31 -21.50 0.91 -0.90
C ALA A 31 -22.50 -0.11 -0.34
N ASP A 32 -22.46 -0.40 0.97
CA ASP A 32 -23.42 -1.28 1.64
C ASP A 32 -24.88 -0.80 1.45
N ARG A 33 -25.15 0.50 1.54
CA ARG A 33 -26.49 1.06 1.32
C ARG A 33 -26.96 0.95 -0.12
N ILE A 34 -26.06 1.12 -1.08
CA ILE A 34 -26.35 0.89 -2.51
C ILE A 34 -26.73 -0.59 -2.73
N LEU A 35 -25.97 -1.53 -2.16
CA LEU A 35 -26.26 -2.96 -2.23
C LEU A 35 -27.62 -3.31 -1.61
N GLU A 36 -27.95 -2.71 -0.48
CA GLU A 36 -29.24 -2.91 0.20
C GLU A 36 -30.42 -2.39 -0.65
N LYS A 37 -30.31 -1.17 -1.16
CA LYS A 37 -31.38 -0.53 -1.96
C LYS A 37 -31.64 -1.21 -3.30
N THR A 38 -30.61 -1.78 -3.92
CA THR A 38 -30.73 -2.54 -5.17
C THR A 38 -31.16 -3.98 -4.96
N SER A 39 -31.47 -4.38 -3.71
CA SER A 39 -31.89 -5.74 -3.33
C SER A 39 -30.91 -6.84 -3.79
N ALA A 40 -29.65 -6.49 -4.00
CA ALA A 40 -28.62 -7.46 -4.36
C ALA A 40 -28.35 -8.48 -3.24
N ILE A 41 -28.76 -8.14 -2.02
CA ILE A 41 -28.53 -8.94 -0.82
C ILE A 41 -29.79 -8.97 0.02
N THR A 42 -30.12 -10.14 0.58
CA THR A 42 -31.21 -10.26 1.54
C THR A 42 -30.80 -9.68 2.90
N GLN A 43 -31.75 -9.13 3.66
CA GLN A 43 -31.47 -8.59 5.01
C GLN A 43 -30.80 -9.58 5.96
N ARG A 44 -30.92 -10.89 5.71
CA ARG A 44 -30.26 -11.95 6.51
C ARG A 44 -28.78 -12.17 6.16
N GLU A 45 -28.38 -11.80 4.94
CA GLU A 45 -27.01 -11.93 4.44
C GLU A 45 -26.21 -10.64 4.63
N MET A 46 -26.88 -9.56 5.03
CA MET A 46 -26.28 -8.26 5.27
C MET A 46 -25.27 -8.35 6.44
N LYS A 47 -24.04 -8.03 6.16
CA LYS A 47 -22.96 -7.80 7.14
C LYS A 47 -22.42 -6.42 6.89
N GLU A 48 -21.94 -5.75 7.92
CA GLU A 48 -21.22 -4.49 7.74
C GLU A 48 -19.98 -4.71 6.87
N GLN A 49 -19.71 -3.78 5.96
CA GLN A 49 -18.59 -3.81 5.01
C GLN A 49 -18.57 -5.10 4.18
N LEU A 50 -19.67 -5.37 3.51
CA LEU A 50 -19.87 -6.65 2.79
C LEU A 50 -18.89 -6.82 1.62
N LEU A 51 -18.49 -5.72 0.95
CA LEU A 51 -17.53 -5.74 -0.13
C LEU A 51 -16.10 -5.95 0.37
N ASP A 52 -15.82 -5.61 1.63
CA ASP A 52 -14.53 -5.87 2.26
C ASP A 52 -14.43 -7.37 2.60
N SER A 53 -13.91 -8.14 1.66
CA SER A 53 -13.91 -9.61 1.70
C SER A 53 -12.90 -10.20 2.68
N MET A 54 -11.85 -9.43 3.01
CA MET A 54 -10.77 -9.84 3.90
C MET A 54 -11.05 -9.44 5.35
N ASP A 55 -10.70 -10.31 6.31
CA ASP A 55 -10.80 -9.96 7.74
C ASP A 55 -9.94 -8.73 8.07
N LEU A 56 -8.81 -8.59 7.40
CA LEU A 56 -7.87 -7.49 7.56
C LEU A 56 -8.46 -6.14 7.12
N GLU A 57 -9.26 -6.12 6.06
CA GLU A 57 -9.98 -4.91 5.60
C GLU A 57 -10.95 -4.42 6.67
N ARG A 58 -11.72 -5.35 7.25
CA ARG A 58 -12.69 -5.04 8.30
C ARG A 58 -12.06 -4.60 9.61
N GLU A 59 -10.94 -5.23 10.00
CA GLU A 59 -10.20 -4.87 11.22
C GLU A 59 -9.57 -3.47 11.11
N ARG A 60 -9.04 -3.12 9.94
CA ARG A 60 -8.38 -1.83 9.70
C ARG A 60 -9.34 -0.74 9.21
N GLY A 61 -10.57 -1.09 8.83
CA GLY A 61 -11.57 -0.16 8.29
C GLY A 61 -11.20 0.44 6.93
N ILE A 62 -10.37 -0.25 6.15
CA ILE A 62 -9.91 0.19 4.84
C ILE A 62 -10.13 -0.90 3.79
N THR A 63 -10.56 -0.53 2.60
CA THR A 63 -10.58 -1.42 1.44
C THR A 63 -9.16 -1.62 0.94
N ILE A 64 -8.71 -2.85 0.83
CA ILE A 64 -7.37 -3.22 0.34
C ILE A 64 -7.45 -3.72 -1.08
N LYS A 65 -8.42 -4.60 -1.36
CA LYS A 65 -8.60 -5.23 -2.66
C LYS A 65 -9.80 -4.67 -3.39
N LEU A 66 -9.63 -4.48 -4.68
CA LEU A 66 -10.71 -4.14 -5.60
C LEU A 66 -11.78 -5.22 -5.60
N ASN A 67 -13.04 -4.79 -5.48
CA ASN A 67 -14.22 -5.64 -5.63
C ASN A 67 -15.18 -5.05 -6.67
N SER A 68 -15.76 -5.90 -7.51
CA SER A 68 -16.72 -5.51 -8.54
C SER A 68 -18.03 -6.25 -8.34
N VAL A 69 -19.15 -5.53 -8.35
CA VAL A 69 -20.47 -6.11 -8.18
C VAL A 69 -21.44 -5.57 -9.22
N GLN A 70 -22.17 -6.48 -9.87
CA GLN A 70 -23.28 -6.14 -10.76
C GLN A 70 -24.57 -6.05 -9.95
N LEU A 71 -25.31 -4.96 -10.12
CA LEU A 71 -26.56 -4.64 -9.43
C LEU A 71 -27.64 -4.36 -10.45
N LYS A 72 -28.90 -4.58 -10.08
CA LYS A 72 -30.07 -4.18 -10.87
C LYS A 72 -30.81 -3.10 -10.13
N TYR A 73 -31.08 -2.02 -10.81
CA TYR A 73 -31.82 -0.90 -10.25
C TYR A 73 -33.01 -0.52 -11.13
N LYS A 74 -34.20 -0.48 -10.54
CA LYS A 74 -35.40 0.02 -11.20
C LYS A 74 -35.54 1.51 -10.92
N ALA A 75 -35.25 2.33 -11.91
CA ALA A 75 -35.27 3.78 -11.80
C ALA A 75 -36.71 4.36 -11.80
N LYS A 76 -36.80 5.65 -11.48
CA LYS A 76 -38.10 6.39 -11.46
C LYS A 76 -38.74 6.49 -12.83
N ASP A 77 -37.98 6.37 -13.92
CA ASP A 77 -38.47 6.30 -15.30
C ASP A 77 -39.20 4.96 -15.61
N GLY A 78 -39.13 3.98 -14.70
CA GLY A 78 -39.76 2.67 -14.81
C GLY A 78 -38.87 1.61 -15.48
N GLU A 79 -37.72 1.98 -16.02
CA GLU A 79 -36.75 1.08 -16.66
C GLU A 79 -35.82 0.41 -15.65
N GLU A 80 -35.32 -0.79 -15.99
CA GLU A 80 -34.33 -1.51 -15.20
C GLU A 80 -32.93 -1.26 -15.74
N TYR A 81 -32.07 -0.68 -14.91
CA TYR A 81 -30.67 -0.41 -15.22
C TYR A 81 -29.75 -1.48 -14.61
N ILE A 82 -28.63 -1.71 -15.27
CA ILE A 82 -27.55 -2.59 -14.82
C ILE A 82 -26.41 -1.71 -14.34
N PHE A 83 -26.13 -1.78 -13.04
CA PHE A 83 -25.04 -1.06 -12.42
C PHE A 83 -23.86 -2.00 -12.20
N HIS A 84 -22.66 -1.59 -12.56
CA HIS A 84 -21.45 -2.22 -12.10
C HIS A 84 -20.76 -1.26 -11.14
N LEU A 85 -20.83 -1.60 -9.86
CA LEU A 85 -20.11 -0.90 -8.80
C LEU A 85 -18.72 -1.53 -8.68
N ILE A 86 -17.67 -0.72 -8.88
CA ILE A 86 -16.28 -1.12 -8.69
C ILE A 86 -15.78 -0.40 -7.44
N ASP A 87 -15.63 -1.14 -6.35
CA ASP A 87 -15.14 -0.59 -5.08
C ASP A 87 -13.61 -0.47 -5.10
N THR A 88 -13.11 0.71 -4.70
CA THR A 88 -11.69 1.07 -4.79
C THR A 88 -11.09 1.26 -3.41
N PRO A 89 -9.79 0.95 -3.21
CA PRO A 89 -9.07 1.40 -2.00
C PRO A 89 -9.12 2.92 -1.85
N GLY A 90 -9.05 3.41 -0.61
CA GLY A 90 -9.04 4.85 -0.32
C GLY A 90 -7.66 5.40 0.10
N HIS A 91 -6.63 4.56 0.20
CA HIS A 91 -5.32 4.96 0.73
C HIS A 91 -4.30 5.24 -0.38
N VAL A 92 -3.39 6.19 -0.14
CA VAL A 92 -2.36 6.62 -1.12
C VAL A 92 -1.49 5.46 -1.63
N ASP A 93 -1.14 4.49 -0.80
CA ASP A 93 -0.35 3.33 -1.20
C ASP A 93 -1.03 2.47 -2.27
N PHE A 94 -2.36 2.59 -2.42
CA PHE A 94 -3.18 1.84 -3.38
C PHE A 94 -3.67 2.69 -4.56
N THR A 95 -3.05 3.84 -4.81
CA THR A 95 -3.40 4.73 -5.94
C THR A 95 -3.41 3.98 -7.29
N TYR A 96 -2.60 2.94 -7.42
CA TYR A 96 -2.56 2.11 -8.62
C TYR A 96 -3.83 1.28 -8.81
N GLU A 97 -4.34 0.68 -7.73
CA GLU A 97 -5.62 -0.05 -7.73
C GLU A 97 -6.78 0.90 -8.07
N VAL A 98 -6.74 2.12 -7.51
CA VAL A 98 -7.72 3.17 -7.83
C VAL A 98 -7.69 3.50 -9.33
N SER A 99 -6.52 3.79 -9.89
CA SER A 99 -6.37 4.11 -11.32
C SER A 99 -6.91 2.99 -12.22
N ARG A 100 -6.65 1.72 -11.88
CA ARG A 100 -7.15 0.56 -12.63
C ARG A 100 -8.68 0.44 -12.59
N SER A 101 -9.24 0.66 -11.42
CA SER A 101 -10.68 0.62 -11.22
C SER A 101 -11.39 1.71 -12.01
N LEU A 102 -10.87 2.93 -11.96
CA LEU A 102 -11.41 4.08 -12.67
C LEU A 102 -11.38 3.87 -14.18
N ALA A 103 -10.33 3.29 -14.73
CA ALA A 103 -10.25 2.96 -16.16
C ALA A 103 -11.32 1.94 -16.64
N ALA A 104 -11.97 1.24 -15.72
CA ALA A 104 -13.09 0.33 -16.03
C ALA A 104 -14.48 1.00 -15.87
N CYS A 105 -14.54 2.28 -15.54
CA CYS A 105 -15.77 3.03 -15.27
C CYS A 105 -16.02 4.14 -16.29
N GLU A 106 -17.27 4.63 -16.32
CA GLU A 106 -17.68 5.87 -16.98
C GLU A 106 -18.02 6.96 -15.97
N GLY A 107 -18.20 6.64 -14.69
CA GLY A 107 -18.49 7.61 -13.66
C GLY A 107 -17.80 7.32 -12.33
N ALA A 108 -17.70 8.33 -11.49
CA ALA A 108 -17.17 8.24 -10.13
C ALA A 108 -18.07 9.01 -9.15
N ILE A 109 -18.45 8.37 -8.06
CA ILE A 109 -19.13 9.05 -6.95
C ILE A 109 -18.05 9.59 -6.02
N LEU A 110 -17.97 10.91 -5.91
CA LEU A 110 -17.07 11.59 -5.00
C LEU A 110 -17.76 11.80 -3.65
N VAL A 111 -17.36 11.04 -2.63
CA VAL A 111 -17.93 11.14 -1.29
C VAL A 111 -17.08 12.08 -0.43
N VAL A 112 -17.68 13.17 0.03
CA VAL A 112 -17.05 14.16 0.91
C VAL A 112 -17.81 14.21 2.23
N ASP A 113 -17.09 14.20 3.35
CA ASP A 113 -17.67 14.32 4.70
C ASP A 113 -18.18 15.75 4.93
N ALA A 114 -19.43 15.91 5.35
CA ALA A 114 -20.07 17.20 5.60
C ALA A 114 -19.41 18.01 6.74
N ALA A 115 -18.64 17.37 7.62
CA ALA A 115 -17.94 18.02 8.72
C ALA A 115 -16.46 18.31 8.38
N GLN A 116 -15.78 17.33 7.74
CA GLN A 116 -14.35 17.43 7.45
C GLN A 116 -14.06 18.18 6.13
N GLY A 117 -14.93 18.04 5.11
CA GLY A 117 -14.73 18.65 3.81
C GLY A 117 -13.69 17.92 2.95
N ILE A 118 -12.98 18.66 2.08
CA ILE A 118 -11.99 18.11 1.17
C ILE A 118 -10.70 17.78 1.91
N GLU A 119 -10.14 16.62 1.62
CA GLU A 119 -8.88 16.12 2.15
C GLU A 119 -7.87 15.88 1.01
N ALA A 120 -6.57 15.71 1.32
CA ALA A 120 -5.52 15.57 0.31
C ALA A 120 -5.78 14.41 -0.69
N GLN A 121 -6.22 13.26 -0.18
CA GLN A 121 -6.55 12.10 -1.02
C GLN A 121 -7.80 12.33 -1.88
N THR A 122 -8.72 13.20 -1.44
CA THR A 122 -9.88 13.59 -2.25
C THR A 122 -9.43 14.20 -3.57
N LEU A 123 -8.50 15.14 -3.51
CA LEU A 123 -7.94 15.80 -4.70
C LEU A 123 -7.20 14.81 -5.61
N ALA A 124 -6.33 13.98 -5.04
CA ALA A 124 -5.59 12.98 -5.80
C ALA A 124 -6.52 12.02 -6.56
N ASN A 125 -7.58 11.53 -5.89
CA ASN A 125 -8.55 10.64 -6.52
C ASN A 125 -9.40 11.35 -7.59
N VAL A 126 -9.75 12.62 -7.39
CA VAL A 126 -10.46 13.41 -8.40
C VAL A 126 -9.61 13.60 -9.66
N TYR A 127 -8.32 13.94 -9.51
CA TYR A 127 -7.43 14.06 -10.67
C TYR A 127 -7.30 12.75 -11.44
N LEU A 128 -7.20 11.61 -10.74
CA LEU A 128 -7.21 10.29 -11.38
C LEU A 128 -8.51 10.00 -12.13
N ALA A 129 -9.66 10.45 -11.60
CA ALA A 129 -10.94 10.30 -12.28
C ALA A 129 -11.02 11.19 -13.54
N LEU A 130 -10.54 12.42 -13.46
CA LEU A 130 -10.45 13.35 -14.60
C LEU A 130 -9.48 12.85 -15.69
N ASP A 131 -8.34 12.27 -15.31
CA ASP A 131 -7.38 11.67 -16.24
C ASP A 131 -7.97 10.48 -17.03
N ASN A 132 -9.04 9.87 -16.50
CA ASN A 132 -9.79 8.80 -17.16
C ASN A 132 -11.10 9.29 -17.81
N ASP A 133 -11.30 10.59 -17.96
CA ASP A 133 -12.50 11.22 -18.56
C ASP A 133 -13.83 10.78 -17.90
N LEU A 134 -13.84 10.56 -16.58
CA LEU A 134 -15.04 10.11 -15.87
C LEU A 134 -15.97 11.28 -15.51
N GLU A 135 -17.28 11.01 -15.57
CA GLU A 135 -18.29 11.89 -14.96
C GLU A 135 -18.21 11.78 -13.44
N ILE A 136 -17.98 12.89 -12.75
CA ILE A 136 -17.80 12.92 -11.29
C ILE A 136 -19.07 13.45 -10.63
N LEU A 137 -19.66 12.64 -9.76
CA LEU A 137 -20.87 12.96 -9.01
C LEU A 137 -20.53 13.28 -7.55
N PRO A 138 -20.55 14.55 -7.13
CA PRO A 138 -20.29 14.91 -5.74
C PRO A 138 -21.45 14.51 -4.83
N VAL A 139 -21.11 13.86 -3.70
CA VAL A 139 -22.04 13.46 -2.63
C VAL A 139 -21.48 13.95 -1.31
N ILE A 140 -22.25 14.77 -0.61
CA ILE A 140 -21.90 15.27 0.72
C ILE A 140 -22.52 14.36 1.76
N ASN A 141 -21.69 13.53 2.39
CA ASN A 141 -22.10 12.48 3.32
C ASN A 141 -22.02 12.93 4.78
N LYS A 142 -22.62 12.15 5.66
CA LYS A 142 -22.66 12.36 7.12
C LYS A 142 -23.38 13.64 7.55
N ILE A 143 -24.42 14.05 6.83
CA ILE A 143 -25.25 15.22 7.18
C ILE A 143 -25.99 15.06 8.52
N ASP A 144 -26.02 13.86 9.08
CA ASP A 144 -26.59 13.53 10.38
C ASP A 144 -25.71 13.96 11.57
N LEU A 145 -24.46 14.31 11.33
CA LEU A 145 -23.55 14.77 12.39
C LEU A 145 -23.91 16.19 12.87
N PRO A 146 -23.83 16.46 14.19
CA PRO A 146 -24.05 17.82 14.72
C PRO A 146 -23.08 18.87 14.19
N SER A 147 -21.90 18.45 13.73
CA SER A 147 -20.84 19.29 13.15
C SER A 147 -20.92 19.41 11.64
N ALA A 148 -21.97 18.86 11.00
CA ALA A 148 -22.12 18.90 9.56
C ALA A 148 -22.42 20.33 9.05
N GLU A 149 -21.67 20.78 8.05
CA GLU A 149 -21.84 22.06 7.36
C GLU A 149 -21.91 21.85 5.84
N PRO A 150 -23.03 21.25 5.32
CA PRO A 150 -23.11 20.82 3.92
C PRO A 150 -22.88 21.96 2.92
N GLU A 151 -23.42 23.15 3.17
CA GLU A 151 -23.28 24.29 2.26
C GLU A 151 -21.83 24.81 2.19
N ARG A 152 -21.11 24.79 3.31
CA ARG A 152 -19.68 25.10 3.32
C ARG A 152 -18.89 24.11 2.47
N VAL A 153 -19.17 22.80 2.65
CA VAL A 153 -18.46 21.74 1.91
C VAL A 153 -18.81 21.81 0.42
N ARG A 154 -20.06 22.15 0.06
CA ARG A 154 -20.47 22.38 -1.33
C ARG A 154 -19.62 23.47 -1.98
N GLN A 155 -19.51 24.62 -1.32
CA GLN A 155 -18.68 25.72 -1.79
C GLN A 155 -17.20 25.33 -1.88
N GLU A 156 -16.71 24.55 -0.92
CA GLU A 156 -15.33 24.05 -0.92
C GLU A 156 -15.06 23.13 -2.12
N VAL A 157 -16.00 22.27 -2.53
CA VAL A 157 -15.89 21.44 -3.73
C VAL A 157 -15.80 22.31 -4.99
N GLU A 158 -16.61 23.36 -5.09
CA GLU A 158 -16.56 24.30 -6.22
C GLU A 158 -15.26 25.11 -6.28
N ASP A 159 -14.82 25.65 -5.13
CA ASP A 159 -13.67 26.57 -5.07
C ASP A 159 -12.33 25.83 -5.18
N VAL A 160 -12.20 24.64 -4.58
CA VAL A 160 -10.92 23.92 -4.49
C VAL A 160 -10.75 22.91 -5.64
N ILE A 161 -11.83 22.20 -6.00
CA ILE A 161 -11.77 21.19 -7.05
C ILE A 161 -12.17 21.77 -8.41
N GLY A 162 -13.08 22.74 -8.42
CA GLY A 162 -13.64 23.31 -9.64
C GLY A 162 -14.78 22.48 -10.26
N LEU A 163 -15.37 21.56 -9.49
CA LEU A 163 -16.55 20.79 -9.89
C LEU A 163 -17.82 21.54 -9.50
N ASP A 164 -18.83 21.53 -10.39
CA ASP A 164 -20.15 22.02 -10.04
C ASP A 164 -20.77 21.10 -8.95
N ALA A 165 -20.99 21.66 -7.77
CA ALA A 165 -21.58 20.97 -6.65
C ALA A 165 -22.99 21.51 -6.30
N SER A 166 -23.58 22.35 -7.16
CA SER A 166 -24.90 22.97 -6.94
C SER A 166 -26.00 21.92 -6.74
N ASP A 167 -25.90 20.77 -7.39
CA ASP A 167 -26.81 19.64 -7.29
C ASP A 167 -26.22 18.43 -6.57
N ALA A 168 -25.12 18.62 -5.81
CA ALA A 168 -24.55 17.55 -5.00
C ALA A 168 -25.58 16.96 -4.03
N VAL A 169 -25.68 15.63 -4.02
CA VAL A 169 -26.63 14.94 -3.14
C VAL A 169 -26.17 15.04 -1.70
N LEU A 170 -27.09 15.48 -0.83
CA LEU A 170 -26.91 15.48 0.61
C LEU A 170 -27.32 14.12 1.18
N ALA A 171 -26.37 13.39 1.75
CA ALA A 171 -26.58 12.02 2.18
C ALA A 171 -26.12 11.75 3.62
N SER A 172 -26.76 10.75 4.22
CA SER A 172 -26.24 10.04 5.38
C SER A 172 -26.27 8.55 5.08
N ALA A 173 -25.13 7.98 4.70
CA ALA A 173 -25.03 6.55 4.46
C ALA A 173 -25.43 5.75 5.71
N LYS A 174 -25.05 6.23 6.91
CA LYS A 174 -25.42 5.59 8.19
C LYS A 174 -26.94 5.57 8.41
N ALA A 175 -27.62 6.69 8.15
CA ALA A 175 -29.07 6.80 8.34
C ALA A 175 -29.89 6.35 7.11
N GLY A 176 -29.25 6.06 5.98
CA GLY A 176 -29.92 5.67 4.74
C GLY A 176 -30.61 6.83 4.02
N ILE A 177 -30.20 8.08 4.28
CA ILE A 177 -30.76 9.30 3.69
C ILE A 177 -30.04 9.60 2.37
N GLY A 178 -30.79 10.01 1.33
CA GLY A 178 -30.23 10.46 0.04
C GLY A 178 -29.75 9.32 -0.88
N ILE A 179 -29.86 8.05 -0.48
CA ILE A 179 -29.34 6.93 -1.28
C ILE A 179 -30.06 6.78 -2.62
N GLU A 180 -31.37 6.92 -2.62
CA GLU A 180 -32.19 6.84 -3.85
C GLU A 180 -31.85 7.98 -4.81
N ASP A 181 -31.60 9.19 -4.30
CA ASP A 181 -31.24 10.32 -5.13
C ASP A 181 -29.84 10.14 -5.77
N ILE A 182 -28.91 9.50 -5.06
CA ILE A 182 -27.62 9.10 -5.63
C ILE A 182 -27.82 8.12 -6.79
N LEU A 183 -28.66 7.09 -6.61
CA LEU A 183 -28.94 6.09 -7.65
C LEU A 183 -29.61 6.72 -8.88
N GLU A 184 -30.51 7.68 -8.70
CA GLU A 184 -31.14 8.41 -9.81
C GLU A 184 -30.12 9.32 -10.53
N GLN A 185 -29.23 9.99 -9.80
CA GLN A 185 -28.15 10.77 -10.43
C GLN A 185 -27.21 9.90 -11.26
N ILE A 186 -26.91 8.67 -10.81
CA ILE A 186 -26.10 7.72 -11.59
C ILE A 186 -26.80 7.40 -12.91
N VAL A 187 -28.12 7.15 -12.89
CA VAL A 187 -28.91 6.88 -14.10
C VAL A 187 -28.86 8.07 -15.05
N GLU A 188 -29.02 9.30 -14.54
CA GLU A 188 -29.16 10.52 -15.32
C GLU A 188 -27.83 11.00 -15.90
N LYS A 189 -26.77 11.01 -15.09
CA LYS A 189 -25.51 11.68 -15.44
C LYS A 189 -24.40 10.76 -15.92
N VAL A 190 -24.27 9.54 -15.36
CA VAL A 190 -23.23 8.62 -15.83
C VAL A 190 -23.56 8.14 -17.24
N PRO A 191 -22.69 8.34 -18.23
CA PRO A 191 -22.98 7.90 -19.59
C PRO A 191 -23.01 6.38 -19.70
N ALA A 192 -23.77 5.88 -20.67
CA ALA A 192 -23.73 4.48 -21.03
C ALA A 192 -22.37 4.16 -21.70
N PRO A 193 -21.83 2.94 -21.51
CA PRO A 193 -20.57 2.56 -22.15
C PRO A 193 -20.65 2.64 -23.66
N ALA A 194 -19.61 3.19 -24.28
CA ALA A 194 -19.48 3.25 -25.73
C ALA A 194 -18.82 1.96 -26.27
N GLY A 195 -19.07 1.62 -27.55
CA GLY A 195 -18.46 0.48 -28.25
C GLY A 195 -19.43 -0.26 -29.17
N ASP A 196 -18.92 -1.06 -30.10
CA ASP A 196 -19.73 -1.89 -31.01
C ASP A 196 -19.66 -3.38 -30.59
N PRO A 197 -20.77 -4.00 -30.21
CA PRO A 197 -20.80 -5.41 -29.83
C PRO A 197 -20.46 -6.41 -30.94
N GLU A 198 -20.42 -5.97 -32.21
CA GLU A 198 -20.04 -6.78 -33.36
C GLU A 198 -18.56 -6.56 -33.81
N ALA A 199 -17.87 -5.62 -33.19
CA ALA A 199 -16.45 -5.37 -33.45
C ALA A 199 -15.57 -6.55 -32.98
N PRO A 200 -14.31 -6.62 -33.39
CA PRO A 200 -13.35 -7.55 -32.80
C PRO A 200 -13.25 -7.35 -31.28
N LEU A 201 -13.25 -8.43 -30.53
CA LEU A 201 -13.18 -8.38 -29.07
C LEU A 201 -11.99 -7.57 -28.57
N LYS A 202 -12.26 -6.61 -27.71
CA LYS A 202 -11.29 -5.94 -26.84
C LYS A 202 -11.82 -5.93 -25.43
N ALA A 203 -11.21 -6.68 -24.55
CA ALA A 203 -11.53 -6.66 -23.12
C ALA A 203 -10.27 -6.33 -22.31
N LEU A 204 -10.40 -5.35 -21.42
CA LEU A 204 -9.34 -4.91 -20.52
C LEU A 204 -9.31 -5.80 -19.30
N ILE A 205 -8.15 -6.35 -18.95
CA ILE A 205 -7.92 -7.02 -17.65
C ILE A 205 -7.58 -5.94 -16.63
N PHE A 206 -8.49 -5.67 -15.69
CA PHE A 206 -8.25 -4.65 -14.67
C PHE A 206 -7.81 -5.24 -13.33
N ASP A 207 -8.08 -6.54 -13.09
CA ASP A 207 -7.56 -7.31 -11.94
C ASP A 207 -7.52 -8.80 -12.24
N SER A 208 -6.90 -9.60 -11.37
CA SER A 208 -6.90 -11.06 -11.47
C SER A 208 -6.82 -11.71 -10.10
N LEU A 209 -7.39 -12.91 -10.00
CA LEU A 209 -7.35 -13.74 -8.81
C LEU A 209 -6.92 -15.14 -9.18
N TYR A 210 -6.06 -15.75 -8.39
CA TYR A 210 -5.75 -17.16 -8.52
C TYR A 210 -6.68 -18.00 -7.62
N ASP A 211 -7.43 -18.89 -8.25
CA ASP A 211 -8.26 -19.89 -7.59
C ASP A 211 -7.62 -21.28 -7.78
N ALA A 212 -7.46 -22.04 -6.69
CA ALA A 212 -6.80 -23.34 -6.72
C ALA A 212 -7.51 -24.36 -7.62
N TYR A 213 -8.81 -24.20 -7.90
CA TYR A 213 -9.63 -25.09 -8.70
C TYR A 213 -9.84 -24.59 -10.13
N ARG A 214 -10.00 -23.27 -10.30
CA ARG A 214 -10.32 -22.62 -11.58
C ARG A 214 -9.07 -22.09 -12.32
N GLY A 215 -7.91 -22.04 -11.65
CA GLY A 215 -6.73 -21.34 -12.13
C GLY A 215 -6.86 -19.83 -12.03
N VAL A 216 -6.34 -19.09 -13.01
CA VAL A 216 -6.48 -17.64 -13.05
C VAL A 216 -7.90 -17.26 -13.43
N VAL A 217 -8.52 -16.46 -12.58
CA VAL A 217 -9.79 -15.76 -12.82
C VAL A 217 -9.44 -14.33 -13.18
N ALA A 218 -9.55 -13.95 -14.44
CA ALA A 218 -9.31 -12.58 -14.90
C ALA A 218 -10.57 -11.73 -14.73
N TYR A 219 -10.45 -10.59 -14.08
CA TYR A 219 -11.50 -9.56 -14.01
C TYR A 219 -11.39 -8.69 -15.24
N ILE A 220 -12.46 -8.64 -16.02
CA ILE A 220 -12.43 -7.98 -17.32
C ILE A 220 -13.55 -6.93 -17.46
N ARG A 221 -13.22 -5.86 -18.19
CA ARG A 221 -14.16 -4.93 -18.76
C ARG A 221 -14.20 -5.12 -20.28
N VAL A 222 -15.36 -5.45 -20.84
CA VAL A 222 -15.53 -5.54 -22.30
C VAL A 222 -15.74 -4.15 -22.88
N VAL A 223 -14.82 -3.71 -23.73
CA VAL A 223 -14.86 -2.39 -24.41
C VAL A 223 -15.44 -2.52 -25.81
N GLU A 224 -15.07 -3.56 -26.53
CA GLU A 224 -15.55 -3.86 -27.89
C GLU A 224 -15.85 -5.36 -28.04
N GLY A 225 -16.86 -5.68 -28.84
CA GLY A 225 -17.17 -7.05 -29.18
C GLY A 225 -17.90 -7.82 -28.08
N THR A 226 -17.78 -9.16 -28.14
CA THR A 226 -18.45 -10.09 -27.23
C THR A 226 -17.54 -11.27 -26.94
N VAL A 227 -17.55 -11.78 -25.71
CA VAL A 227 -16.82 -12.99 -25.30
C VAL A 227 -17.78 -14.02 -24.71
N LYS A 228 -17.57 -15.31 -25.08
CA LYS A 228 -18.42 -16.46 -24.69
C LYS A 228 -17.57 -17.65 -24.28
N PRO A 229 -18.12 -18.58 -23.47
CA PRO A 229 -17.51 -19.89 -23.26
C PRO A 229 -17.25 -20.63 -24.58
N GLY A 230 -16.13 -21.37 -24.67
CA GLY A 230 -15.67 -22.09 -25.86
C GLY A 230 -14.98 -21.22 -26.92
N GLN A 231 -14.94 -19.90 -26.75
CA GLN A 231 -14.25 -18.99 -27.67
C GLN A 231 -12.72 -19.06 -27.44
N LYS A 232 -11.94 -19.10 -28.51
CA LYS A 232 -10.49 -18.94 -28.43
C LYS A 232 -10.13 -17.46 -28.34
N ILE A 233 -9.43 -17.13 -27.30
CA ILE A 233 -8.95 -15.76 -27.00
C ILE A 233 -7.43 -15.71 -27.07
N LYS A 234 -6.90 -14.51 -27.26
CA LYS A 234 -5.47 -14.21 -27.29
C LYS A 234 -5.17 -13.05 -26.36
N MET A 235 -4.18 -13.23 -25.50
CA MET A 235 -3.60 -12.16 -24.68
C MET A 235 -2.67 -11.33 -25.57
N MET A 236 -2.91 -10.03 -25.71
CA MET A 236 -2.17 -9.21 -26.67
C MET A 236 -0.73 -8.95 -26.23
N ALA A 237 -0.45 -8.79 -24.94
CA ALA A 237 0.90 -8.55 -24.43
C ALA A 237 1.80 -9.79 -24.50
N THR A 238 1.27 -10.99 -24.17
CA THR A 238 2.06 -12.22 -24.15
C THR A 238 1.95 -13.02 -25.45
N GLY A 239 0.93 -12.74 -26.28
CA GLY A 239 0.65 -13.46 -27.52
C GLY A 239 0.08 -14.85 -27.31
N LYS A 240 -0.13 -15.30 -26.07
CA LYS A 240 -0.64 -16.64 -25.74
C LYS A 240 -2.13 -16.78 -26.01
N GLU A 241 -2.54 -17.94 -26.45
CA GLU A 241 -3.92 -18.28 -26.78
C GLU A 241 -4.49 -19.25 -25.76
N PHE A 242 -5.75 -19.03 -25.40
CA PHE A 242 -6.49 -19.87 -24.46
C PHE A 242 -7.93 -20.06 -24.94
N GLU A 243 -8.57 -21.12 -24.46
CA GLU A 243 -9.99 -21.34 -24.67
C GLU A 243 -10.76 -20.92 -23.42
N VAL A 244 -11.77 -20.08 -23.59
CA VAL A 244 -12.63 -19.61 -22.50
C VAL A 244 -13.46 -20.76 -21.97
N ILE A 245 -13.35 -21.04 -20.68
CA ILE A 245 -14.13 -22.09 -20.00
C ILE A 245 -15.44 -21.49 -19.52
N GLU A 246 -15.36 -20.36 -18.82
CA GLU A 246 -16.51 -19.72 -18.20
C GLU A 246 -16.33 -18.19 -18.25
N VAL A 247 -17.43 -17.48 -18.47
CA VAL A 247 -17.55 -16.05 -18.23
C VAL A 247 -18.70 -15.81 -17.26
N GLY A 248 -18.66 -14.72 -16.52
CA GLY A 248 -19.72 -14.41 -15.55
C GLY A 248 -19.56 -13.05 -14.91
N VAL A 249 -20.46 -12.76 -14.00
CA VAL A 249 -20.52 -11.51 -13.23
C VAL A 249 -20.56 -11.81 -11.74
N PHE A 250 -20.27 -10.82 -10.91
CA PHE A 250 -20.36 -10.92 -9.45
C PHE A 250 -21.63 -10.22 -8.96
N THR A 251 -22.54 -10.97 -8.30
CA THR A 251 -23.82 -10.49 -7.77
C THR A 251 -24.10 -10.91 -6.32
N PRO A 252 -23.45 -10.54 -5.29
CA PRO A 252 -22.02 -10.38 -4.97
C PRO A 252 -21.20 -11.66 -5.15
N LYS A 253 -21.86 -12.83 -5.29
CA LYS A 253 -21.19 -14.10 -5.60
C LYS A 253 -21.03 -14.24 -7.10
N ALA A 254 -19.95 -14.94 -7.51
CA ALA A 254 -19.73 -15.26 -8.91
C ALA A 254 -20.94 -16.02 -9.50
N GLN A 255 -21.49 -15.51 -10.58
CA GLN A 255 -22.59 -16.13 -11.34
C GLN A 255 -22.16 -16.28 -12.80
N PRO A 256 -22.18 -17.52 -13.35
CA PRO A 256 -21.91 -17.74 -14.76
C PRO A 256 -22.92 -17.01 -15.64
N ALA A 257 -22.44 -16.51 -16.78
CA ALA A 257 -23.24 -15.88 -17.82
C ALA A 257 -23.00 -16.56 -19.17
N ASP A 258 -23.97 -16.44 -20.08
CA ASP A 258 -23.88 -17.01 -21.42
C ASP A 258 -22.87 -16.23 -22.29
N GLU A 259 -22.77 -14.94 -22.07
CA GLU A 259 -21.82 -14.03 -22.74
C GLU A 259 -21.57 -12.77 -21.90
N LEU A 260 -20.45 -12.11 -22.17
CA LEU A 260 -20.20 -10.73 -21.76
C LEU A 260 -20.02 -9.87 -23.02
N THR A 261 -20.69 -8.73 -23.07
CA THR A 261 -20.70 -7.80 -24.20
C THR A 261 -20.24 -6.40 -23.79
N VAL A 262 -20.21 -5.47 -24.75
CA VAL A 262 -19.77 -4.10 -24.52
C VAL A 262 -20.39 -3.51 -23.24
N GLY A 263 -19.55 -2.97 -22.38
CA GLY A 263 -19.93 -2.36 -21.11
C GLY A 263 -20.00 -3.33 -19.94
N ASP A 264 -20.00 -4.63 -20.16
CA ASP A 264 -20.01 -5.59 -19.04
C ASP A 264 -18.69 -5.60 -18.29
N VAL A 265 -18.79 -5.57 -16.97
CA VAL A 265 -17.73 -5.82 -16.02
C VAL A 265 -17.98 -7.17 -15.37
N GLY A 266 -17.05 -8.10 -15.50
CA GLY A 266 -17.24 -9.44 -15.02
C GLY A 266 -15.92 -10.21 -14.94
N TYR A 267 -16.01 -11.53 -14.94
CA TYR A 267 -14.84 -12.40 -14.90
C TYR A 267 -14.80 -13.39 -16.06
N LEU A 268 -13.59 -13.86 -16.33
CA LEU A 268 -13.30 -14.86 -17.33
C LEU A 268 -12.33 -15.89 -16.76
N THR A 269 -12.60 -17.19 -17.02
CA THR A 269 -11.67 -18.29 -16.73
C THR A 269 -11.31 -19.03 -18.01
N ALA A 270 -10.04 -19.38 -18.19
CA ALA A 270 -9.54 -20.02 -19.41
C ALA A 270 -8.47 -21.09 -19.13
N ALA A 271 -8.54 -21.78 -17.97
CA ALA A 271 -7.55 -22.77 -17.50
C ALA A 271 -6.08 -22.28 -17.58
N ILE A 272 -5.87 -21.01 -17.34
CA ILE A 272 -4.55 -20.41 -17.31
C ILE A 272 -3.85 -20.87 -16.03
N LYS A 273 -2.78 -21.67 -16.18
CA LYS A 273 -2.05 -22.24 -15.04
C LYS A 273 -0.89 -21.36 -14.58
N ASN A 274 -0.31 -20.62 -15.51
CA ASN A 274 0.80 -19.73 -15.22
C ASN A 274 0.28 -18.29 -15.23
N VAL A 275 0.38 -17.63 -14.11
CA VAL A 275 -0.15 -16.27 -13.91
C VAL A 275 0.67 -15.23 -14.69
N GLY A 276 1.95 -15.47 -14.91
CA GLY A 276 2.76 -14.65 -15.81
C GLY A 276 2.21 -14.54 -17.25
N ASP A 277 1.24 -15.40 -17.61
CA ASP A 277 0.57 -15.36 -18.90
C ASP A 277 -0.61 -14.37 -18.95
N THR A 278 -1.06 -13.90 -17.79
CA THR A 278 -2.16 -12.92 -17.64
C THR A 278 -1.62 -11.71 -16.89
N ARG A 279 -1.48 -10.60 -17.56
CA ARG A 279 -1.01 -9.37 -16.95
C ARG A 279 -2.17 -8.40 -16.76
N VAL A 280 -2.26 -7.81 -15.59
CA VAL A 280 -3.20 -6.70 -15.36
C VAL A 280 -2.83 -5.54 -16.28
N GLY A 281 -3.83 -4.96 -16.97
CA GLY A 281 -3.63 -3.97 -18.03
C GLY A 281 -3.46 -4.56 -19.43
N ASP A 282 -3.43 -5.89 -19.58
CA ASP A 282 -3.42 -6.52 -20.90
C ASP A 282 -4.81 -6.49 -21.55
N THR A 283 -4.81 -6.57 -22.85
CA THR A 283 -6.02 -6.66 -23.67
C THR A 283 -6.25 -8.10 -24.11
N ILE A 284 -7.44 -8.62 -23.82
CA ILE A 284 -7.94 -9.87 -24.38
C ILE A 284 -8.61 -9.59 -25.72
N THR A 285 -8.22 -10.35 -26.75
CA THR A 285 -8.86 -10.30 -28.06
C THR A 285 -9.24 -11.70 -28.55
N SER A 286 -10.01 -11.78 -29.63
CA SER A 286 -10.32 -13.05 -30.28
C SER A 286 -9.10 -13.61 -31.02
N ALA A 287 -8.76 -14.89 -30.82
CA ALA A 287 -7.67 -15.53 -31.57
C ALA A 287 -8.01 -15.69 -33.06
N VAL A 288 -9.31 -15.78 -33.41
CA VAL A 288 -9.79 -15.96 -34.80
C VAL A 288 -9.86 -14.62 -35.56
N LYS A 289 -10.34 -13.56 -34.89
CA LYS A 289 -10.48 -12.21 -35.44
C LYS A 289 -9.88 -11.21 -34.45
N PRO A 290 -8.55 -11.10 -34.38
CA PRO A 290 -7.91 -10.25 -33.41
C PRO A 290 -8.15 -8.77 -33.72
N ALA A 291 -8.21 -7.95 -32.67
CA ALA A 291 -8.19 -6.50 -32.78
C ALA A 291 -6.83 -6.02 -33.30
N ALA A 292 -6.82 -4.93 -34.02
CA ALA A 292 -5.58 -4.38 -34.60
C ALA A 292 -4.66 -3.76 -33.54
N GLU A 293 -5.26 -3.13 -32.52
CA GLU A 293 -4.55 -2.42 -31.47
C GLU A 293 -5.05 -2.82 -30.09
N ALA A 294 -4.13 -2.91 -29.13
CA ALA A 294 -4.46 -3.11 -27.73
C ALA A 294 -5.08 -1.85 -27.13
N LEU A 295 -5.85 -2.02 -26.06
CA LEU A 295 -6.29 -0.91 -25.22
C LEU A 295 -5.08 -0.27 -24.53
N PRO A 296 -5.16 1.02 -24.17
CA PRO A 296 -4.15 1.62 -23.30
C PRO A 296 -3.99 0.79 -22.05
N GLY A 297 -2.80 0.24 -21.84
CA GLY A 297 -2.49 -0.52 -20.65
C GLY A 297 -2.10 0.37 -19.48
N TYR A 298 -1.96 -0.22 -18.30
CA TYR A 298 -1.51 0.51 -17.12
C TYR A 298 0.00 0.72 -17.14
N ARG A 299 0.45 1.85 -16.62
CA ARG A 299 1.88 2.08 -16.38
C ARG A 299 2.35 1.11 -15.29
N LYS A 300 3.46 0.41 -15.53
CA LYS A 300 4.08 -0.40 -14.48
C LYS A 300 4.60 0.53 -13.39
N LEU A 301 4.10 0.39 -12.17
CA LEU A 301 4.67 1.09 -11.03
C LEU A 301 5.95 0.40 -10.57
N ASN A 302 6.93 1.19 -10.21
CA ASN A 302 8.10 0.70 -9.53
C ASN A 302 7.86 0.78 -8.03
N PRO A 303 8.21 -0.26 -7.27
CA PRO A 303 8.16 -0.20 -5.82
C PRO A 303 8.96 0.98 -5.29
N MET A 304 8.49 1.60 -4.22
CA MET A 304 9.15 2.73 -3.57
C MET A 304 9.86 2.33 -2.29
N VAL A 305 9.38 1.27 -1.64
CA VAL A 305 9.89 0.78 -0.35
C VAL A 305 10.32 -0.66 -0.50
N TYR A 306 11.50 -0.98 -0.02
CA TYR A 306 12.08 -2.31 -0.07
C TYR A 306 12.45 -2.81 1.32
N CYS A 307 12.11 -4.07 1.63
CA CYS A 307 12.62 -4.74 2.83
C CYS A 307 12.92 -6.21 2.56
N GLY A 308 13.77 -6.80 3.39
CA GLY A 308 14.01 -8.24 3.38
C GLY A 308 12.98 -8.94 4.26
N LEU A 309 12.37 -10.02 3.74
CA LEU A 309 11.48 -10.91 4.48
C LEU A 309 12.17 -12.26 4.68
N TYR A 310 12.33 -12.65 5.93
CA TYR A 310 13.01 -13.89 6.31
C TYR A 310 12.11 -14.73 7.21
N PRO A 311 11.95 -16.03 6.94
CA PRO A 311 11.18 -16.90 7.84
C PRO A 311 11.98 -17.11 9.14
N ILE A 312 11.32 -17.05 10.32
CA ILE A 312 11.95 -17.35 11.61
C ILE A 312 12.49 -18.79 11.60
N ASP A 313 11.69 -19.72 11.09
CA ASP A 313 12.11 -21.10 10.84
C ASP A 313 12.68 -21.22 9.42
N THR A 314 13.99 -21.37 9.32
CA THR A 314 14.69 -21.48 8.04
C THR A 314 14.21 -22.64 7.14
N ALA A 315 13.59 -23.68 7.73
CA ALA A 315 12.99 -24.78 6.97
C ALA A 315 11.78 -24.31 6.14
N LYS A 316 11.12 -23.21 6.52
CA LYS A 316 9.97 -22.62 5.81
C LYS A 316 10.35 -21.70 4.63
N TYR A 317 11.61 -21.66 4.20
CA TYR A 317 12.03 -20.83 3.05
C TYR A 317 11.23 -21.13 1.77
N ASN A 318 11.02 -22.43 1.46
CA ASN A 318 10.24 -22.79 0.28
C ASN A 318 8.75 -22.45 0.43
N ASP A 319 8.21 -22.58 1.63
CA ASP A 319 6.82 -22.20 1.92
C ASP A 319 6.64 -20.68 1.74
N LEU A 320 7.62 -19.88 2.19
CA LEU A 320 7.62 -18.42 1.99
C LEU A 320 7.68 -18.07 0.50
N ARG A 321 8.50 -18.77 -0.29
CA ARG A 321 8.53 -18.57 -1.74
C ARG A 321 7.17 -18.82 -2.37
N GLU A 322 6.53 -19.96 -2.06
CA GLU A 322 5.19 -20.27 -2.55
C GLU A 322 4.13 -19.27 -2.11
N ALA A 323 4.26 -18.74 -0.88
CA ALA A 323 3.36 -17.70 -0.37
C ALA A 323 3.52 -16.40 -1.17
N LEU A 324 4.75 -15.97 -1.42
CA LEU A 324 5.04 -14.78 -2.24
C LEU A 324 4.57 -14.95 -3.69
N GLU A 325 4.82 -16.12 -4.30
CA GLU A 325 4.29 -16.46 -5.61
C GLU A 325 2.77 -16.31 -5.67
N LYS A 326 2.04 -16.84 -4.69
CA LYS A 326 0.57 -16.73 -4.60
C LYS A 326 0.11 -15.30 -4.36
N LEU A 327 0.83 -14.52 -3.56
CA LEU A 327 0.50 -13.12 -3.31
C LEU A 327 0.71 -12.25 -4.55
N GLU A 328 1.83 -12.40 -5.26
CA GLU A 328 2.10 -11.71 -6.52
C GLU A 328 1.00 -11.92 -7.56
N LEU A 329 0.35 -13.11 -7.55
CA LEU A 329 -0.78 -13.43 -8.41
C LEU A 329 -2.01 -12.54 -8.17
N ASN A 330 -2.19 -12.16 -6.90
CA ASN A 330 -3.32 -11.36 -6.45
C ASN A 330 -2.97 -9.88 -6.31
N ASP A 331 -1.68 -9.56 -6.37
CA ASP A 331 -1.12 -8.23 -6.19
C ASP A 331 0.04 -8.01 -7.15
N SER A 332 -0.28 -7.47 -8.31
CA SER A 332 0.70 -7.24 -9.39
C SER A 332 1.74 -6.16 -9.08
N SER A 333 1.60 -5.45 -7.97
CA SER A 333 2.54 -4.43 -7.50
C SER A 333 3.65 -5.01 -6.65
N LEU A 334 3.45 -6.18 -6.03
CA LEU A 334 4.46 -6.89 -5.26
C LEU A 334 5.58 -7.38 -6.20
N GLN A 335 6.81 -7.06 -5.85
CA GLN A 335 8.01 -7.58 -6.52
C GLN A 335 8.89 -8.23 -5.47
N TYR A 336 9.52 -9.35 -5.81
CA TYR A 336 10.44 -10.00 -4.89
C TYR A 336 11.56 -10.72 -5.64
N GLU A 337 12.70 -10.83 -4.99
CA GLU A 337 13.86 -11.57 -5.45
C GLU A 337 14.52 -12.31 -4.28
N ALA A 338 15.21 -13.42 -4.58
CA ALA A 338 15.89 -14.18 -3.54
C ALA A 338 17.04 -13.36 -2.92
N GLU A 339 17.11 -13.33 -1.60
CA GLU A 339 18.15 -12.63 -0.86
C GLU A 339 18.77 -13.56 0.19
N THR A 340 20.05 -13.31 0.51
CA THR A 340 20.75 -14.04 1.55
C THR A 340 21.39 -13.06 2.52
N SER A 341 21.07 -13.20 3.81
CA SER A 341 21.70 -12.47 4.90
C SER A 341 22.63 -13.39 5.69
N GLN A 342 23.79 -12.89 6.10
CA GLN A 342 24.70 -13.64 6.97
C GLN A 342 24.09 -13.89 8.36
N ALA A 343 23.27 -12.95 8.83
CA ALA A 343 22.62 -13.04 10.14
C ALA A 343 21.32 -13.85 10.13
N LEU A 344 20.50 -13.76 9.05
CA LEU A 344 19.15 -14.30 8.99
C LEU A 344 18.99 -15.52 8.06
N GLY A 345 20.02 -15.82 7.25
CA GLY A 345 19.99 -16.92 6.29
C GLY A 345 19.30 -16.55 4.99
N PHE A 346 18.53 -17.48 4.43
CA PHE A 346 17.82 -17.31 3.16
C PHE A 346 16.47 -16.63 3.34
N GLY A 347 16.16 -15.66 2.50
CA GLY A 347 14.93 -14.91 2.48
C GLY A 347 14.67 -14.28 1.12
N PHE A 348 13.84 -13.25 1.11
CA PHE A 348 13.47 -12.52 -0.11
C PHE A 348 13.54 -11.01 0.12
N ARG A 349 14.13 -10.31 -0.83
CA ARG A 349 14.04 -8.86 -0.95
C ARG A 349 12.73 -8.53 -1.64
N CYS A 350 11.83 -7.83 -0.95
CA CYS A 350 10.53 -7.49 -1.45
C CYS A 350 10.39 -5.98 -1.65
N GLY A 351 9.76 -5.59 -2.76
CA GLY A 351 9.44 -4.21 -3.10
C GLY A 351 7.95 -3.95 -2.96
N PHE A 352 7.59 -2.82 -2.34
CA PHE A 352 6.22 -2.41 -2.00
C PHE A 352 5.94 -0.98 -2.47
N LEU A 353 4.67 -0.65 -2.68
CA LEU A 353 4.25 0.70 -3.05
C LEU A 353 4.42 1.71 -1.90
N GLY A 354 4.24 1.25 -0.66
CA GLY A 354 4.37 2.06 0.54
C GLY A 354 4.42 1.20 1.80
N MET A 355 4.40 1.86 2.96
CA MET A 355 4.47 1.17 4.26
C MET A 355 3.24 0.35 4.59
N LEU A 356 2.05 0.89 4.33
CA LEU A 356 0.80 0.16 4.56
C LEU A 356 0.72 -1.10 3.69
N HIS A 357 1.15 -0.99 2.42
CA HIS A 357 1.24 -2.14 1.53
C HIS A 357 2.19 -3.22 2.09
N MET A 358 3.37 -2.83 2.59
CA MET A 358 4.31 -3.75 3.23
C MET A 358 3.70 -4.46 4.44
N GLU A 359 3.06 -3.71 5.34
CA GLU A 359 2.42 -4.28 6.53
C GLU A 359 1.31 -5.27 6.18
N ILE A 360 0.50 -4.96 5.17
CA ILE A 360 -0.59 -5.83 4.71
C ILE A 360 -0.04 -7.13 4.15
N ILE A 361 0.99 -7.08 3.30
CA ILE A 361 1.61 -8.28 2.74
C ILE A 361 2.24 -9.13 3.85
N GLN A 362 2.94 -8.52 4.81
CA GLN A 362 3.50 -9.22 5.96
C GLN A 362 2.40 -9.93 6.77
N GLU A 363 1.35 -9.21 7.12
CA GLU A 363 0.23 -9.74 7.92
C GLU A 363 -0.52 -10.86 7.19
N ARG A 364 -0.66 -10.76 5.87
CA ARG A 364 -1.22 -11.82 5.02
C ARG A 364 -0.35 -13.08 5.03
N ILE A 365 0.98 -12.95 4.92
CA ILE A 365 1.89 -14.09 4.99
C ILE A 365 1.76 -14.79 6.36
N GLU A 366 1.72 -14.02 7.43
CA GLU A 366 1.60 -14.56 8.80
C GLU A 366 0.23 -15.23 9.02
N ARG A 367 -0.87 -14.61 8.59
CA ARG A 367 -2.24 -15.11 8.83
C ARG A 367 -2.68 -16.21 7.86
N GLU A 368 -2.48 -16.02 6.55
CA GLU A 368 -2.97 -16.93 5.52
C GLU A 368 -2.06 -18.17 5.39
N PHE A 369 -0.74 -17.97 5.46
CA PHE A 369 0.24 -19.03 5.22
C PHE A 369 0.90 -19.58 6.50
N LYS A 370 0.64 -18.97 7.67
CA LYS A 370 1.18 -19.40 8.98
C LYS A 370 2.72 -19.41 9.01
N ILE A 371 3.33 -18.39 8.41
CA ILE A 371 4.78 -18.21 8.37
C ILE A 371 5.12 -16.98 9.21
N ASP A 372 5.78 -17.18 10.33
CA ASP A 372 6.30 -16.08 11.14
C ASP A 372 7.53 -15.48 10.48
N LEU A 373 7.57 -14.15 10.36
CA LEU A 373 8.57 -13.42 9.60
C LEU A 373 9.49 -12.55 10.47
N ILE A 374 10.73 -12.40 10.04
CA ILE A 374 11.61 -11.30 10.41
C ILE A 374 11.68 -10.35 9.23
N THR A 375 11.32 -9.09 9.46
CA THR A 375 11.46 -8.02 8.46
C THR A 375 12.67 -7.17 8.76
N THR A 376 13.47 -6.86 7.73
CA THR A 376 14.55 -5.88 7.86
C THR A 376 14.00 -4.46 7.78
N ALA A 377 14.82 -3.47 8.14
CA ALA A 377 14.44 -2.07 8.00
C ALA A 377 14.04 -1.75 6.55
N PRO A 378 12.87 -1.10 6.32
CA PRO A 378 12.52 -0.64 5.00
C PRO A 378 13.58 0.33 4.49
N SER A 379 13.88 0.27 3.21
CA SER A 379 14.78 1.20 2.51
C SER A 379 14.14 1.66 1.22
N VAL A 380 14.57 2.83 0.74
CA VAL A 380 14.24 3.31 -0.60
C VAL A 380 15.34 2.92 -1.57
N ILE A 381 15.11 3.09 -2.86
CA ILE A 381 16.14 2.91 -3.87
C ILE A 381 17.03 4.16 -3.91
N TYR A 382 18.34 3.94 -3.95
CA TYR A 382 19.34 4.99 -4.10
C TYR A 382 20.07 4.84 -5.44
N ASP A 383 20.27 5.93 -6.13
CA ASP A 383 21.13 6.01 -7.31
C ASP A 383 22.54 6.40 -6.85
N VAL A 384 23.49 5.49 -7.00
CA VAL A 384 24.88 5.69 -6.61
C VAL A 384 25.73 5.86 -7.85
N TYR A 385 26.36 7.01 -7.99
CA TYR A 385 27.29 7.31 -9.07
C TYR A 385 28.71 7.09 -8.57
N MET A 386 29.42 6.25 -9.29
CA MET A 386 30.80 5.88 -8.99
C MET A 386 31.78 6.83 -9.64
N THR A 387 33.01 6.85 -9.13
CA THR A 387 34.12 7.69 -9.67
C THR A 387 34.57 7.31 -11.08
N ASP A 388 34.12 6.18 -11.62
CA ASP A 388 34.36 5.70 -12.99
C ASP A 388 33.14 5.92 -13.93
N ASP A 389 32.25 6.83 -13.55
CA ASP A 389 31.01 7.17 -14.25
C ASP A 389 29.96 6.04 -14.33
N GLU A 390 30.15 4.93 -13.62
CA GLU A 390 29.13 3.88 -13.52
C GLU A 390 28.02 4.30 -12.57
N LYS A 391 26.76 4.05 -12.96
CA LYS A 391 25.59 4.22 -12.10
C LYS A 391 25.13 2.87 -11.56
N ILE A 392 25.11 2.74 -10.24
CA ILE A 392 24.64 1.54 -9.52
C ILE A 392 23.34 1.88 -8.80
N ILE A 393 22.34 1.02 -8.93
CA ILE A 393 21.09 1.10 -8.19
C ILE A 393 21.24 0.30 -6.89
N VAL A 394 21.04 0.96 -5.75
CA VAL A 394 21.18 0.35 -4.43
C VAL A 394 19.82 0.37 -3.72
N ASP A 395 19.19 -0.79 -3.62
CA ASP A 395 17.94 -1.04 -2.89
C ASP A 395 18.21 -1.63 -1.49
N ASN A 396 19.33 -2.35 -1.32
CA ASN A 396 19.78 -2.93 -0.08
C ASN A 396 21.02 -2.19 0.47
N PRO A 397 20.96 -1.66 1.72
CA PRO A 397 22.09 -0.99 2.33
C PRO A 397 23.38 -1.84 2.35
N SER A 398 23.27 -3.17 2.39
CA SER A 398 24.43 -4.06 2.38
C SER A 398 25.23 -3.99 1.07
N ASN A 399 24.55 -3.66 -0.04
CA ASN A 399 25.14 -3.54 -1.37
C ASN A 399 25.78 -2.16 -1.64
N MET A 400 25.75 -1.24 -0.66
CA MET A 400 26.36 0.08 -0.80
C MET A 400 27.87 -0.05 -1.04
N PRO A 401 28.41 0.52 -2.13
CA PRO A 401 29.82 0.47 -2.45
C PRO A 401 30.72 1.14 -1.39
N ASP A 402 32.04 0.91 -1.48
CA ASP A 402 33.00 1.58 -0.62
C ASP A 402 32.92 3.11 -0.81
N PRO A 403 32.82 3.90 0.28
CA PRO A 403 32.69 5.35 0.22
C PRO A 403 33.78 6.05 -0.61
N GLN A 404 34.97 5.45 -0.75
CA GLN A 404 36.06 6.01 -1.54
C GLN A 404 35.84 5.93 -3.06
N LYS A 405 34.97 5.04 -3.51
CA LYS A 405 34.60 4.84 -4.90
C LYS A 405 33.34 5.58 -5.33
N ILE A 406 32.64 6.20 -4.38
CA ILE A 406 31.38 6.91 -4.61
C ILE A 406 31.68 8.37 -4.92
N GLU A 407 31.24 8.88 -6.07
CA GLU A 407 31.26 10.29 -6.42
C GLU A 407 30.08 11.03 -5.74
N ARG A 408 28.85 10.55 -5.97
CA ARG A 408 27.65 11.10 -5.36
C ARG A 408 26.58 10.03 -5.18
N VAL A 409 25.66 10.29 -4.26
CA VAL A 409 24.48 9.47 -4.02
C VAL A 409 23.25 10.34 -4.21
N GLU A 410 22.27 9.84 -4.93
CA GLU A 410 20.97 10.47 -5.12
C GLU A 410 19.88 9.65 -4.44
N GLU A 411 18.97 10.33 -3.75
CA GLU A 411 17.82 9.72 -3.10
C GLU A 411 16.50 10.20 -3.72
N PRO A 412 15.44 9.39 -3.68
CA PRO A 412 14.12 9.78 -4.18
C PRO A 412 13.52 10.89 -3.32
N TYR A 413 13.00 11.91 -3.97
CA TYR A 413 12.26 13.02 -3.36
C TYR A 413 10.80 12.98 -3.77
N VAL A 414 9.95 13.41 -2.86
CA VAL A 414 8.51 13.53 -3.06
C VAL A 414 8.04 14.94 -2.79
N LYS A 415 6.97 15.32 -3.47
CA LYS A 415 6.15 16.46 -3.14
C LYS A 415 5.06 15.99 -2.17
N ALA A 416 5.17 16.41 -0.94
CA ALA A 416 4.28 16.05 0.15
C ALA A 416 3.26 17.17 0.37
N THR A 417 1.98 16.85 0.26
CA THR A 417 0.87 17.78 0.47
C THR A 417 0.12 17.40 1.75
N MET A 418 0.02 18.34 2.67
CA MET A 418 -0.65 18.18 3.96
C MET A 418 -1.76 19.22 4.10
N MET A 419 -2.97 18.76 4.41
CA MET A 419 -4.09 19.64 4.75
C MET A 419 -4.34 19.58 6.24
N VAL A 420 -4.32 20.73 6.89
CA VAL A 420 -4.38 20.83 8.36
C VAL A 420 -5.18 22.06 8.81
N PRO A 421 -5.85 22.00 9.98
CA PRO A 421 -6.40 23.19 10.61
C PRO A 421 -5.29 24.20 10.96
N ASN A 422 -5.61 25.51 10.92
CA ASN A 422 -4.69 26.62 11.18
C ASN A 422 -3.88 26.43 12.47
N ASP A 423 -4.49 25.89 13.52
CA ASP A 423 -3.86 25.70 14.84
C ASP A 423 -2.65 24.76 14.81
N TYR A 424 -2.56 23.89 13.80
CA TYR A 424 -1.50 22.86 13.69
C TYR A 424 -0.43 23.19 12.66
N VAL A 425 -0.55 24.29 11.92
CA VAL A 425 0.43 24.69 10.87
C VAL A 425 1.85 24.71 11.44
N GLY A 426 2.06 25.32 12.60
CA GLY A 426 3.39 25.41 13.22
C GLY A 426 3.99 24.03 13.56
N ALA A 427 3.17 23.11 14.10
CA ALA A 427 3.62 21.77 14.45
C ALA A 427 3.99 20.94 13.20
N VAL A 428 3.22 21.08 12.12
CA VAL A 428 3.50 20.41 10.83
C VAL A 428 4.76 20.96 10.19
N MET A 429 4.95 22.28 10.20
CA MET A 429 6.17 22.89 9.67
C MET A 429 7.42 22.45 10.44
N GLU A 430 7.35 22.38 11.77
CA GLU A 430 8.45 21.88 12.61
C GLU A 430 8.76 20.41 12.29
N LEU A 431 7.74 19.56 12.17
CA LEU A 431 7.90 18.16 11.80
C LEU A 431 8.59 18.02 10.43
N CYS A 432 8.10 18.73 9.40
CA CYS A 432 8.67 18.66 8.05
C CYS A 432 10.11 19.16 8.01
N GLN A 433 10.44 20.24 8.70
CA GLN A 433 11.82 20.75 8.80
C GLN A 433 12.74 19.75 9.50
N GLY A 434 12.28 19.11 10.58
CA GLY A 434 13.01 18.05 11.27
C GLY A 434 13.28 16.82 10.40
N LYS A 435 12.46 16.60 9.36
CA LYS A 435 12.58 15.51 8.37
C LYS A 435 13.21 15.97 7.04
N ARG A 436 14.08 16.97 7.08
CA ARG A 436 14.82 17.50 5.89
C ARG A 436 13.90 18.07 4.79
N GLY A 437 12.66 18.45 5.15
CA GLY A 437 11.71 19.01 4.20
C GLY A 437 12.08 20.43 3.77
N ASN A 438 11.93 20.72 2.48
CA ASN A 438 12.03 22.05 1.90
C ASN A 438 10.62 22.58 1.67
N PHE A 439 10.29 23.72 2.28
CA PHE A 439 9.00 24.38 2.09
C PHE A 439 8.85 24.85 0.64
N ILE A 440 7.69 24.54 0.03
CA ILE A 440 7.35 24.93 -1.35
C ILE A 440 6.27 26.01 -1.32
N ASP A 441 5.10 25.69 -0.73
CA ASP A 441 3.94 26.54 -0.80
C ASP A 441 3.01 26.35 0.41
N MET A 442 2.17 27.34 0.67
CA MET A 442 1.12 27.28 1.67
C MET A 442 -0.08 28.06 1.19
N GLN A 443 -1.23 27.42 1.09
CA GLN A 443 -2.47 28.02 0.63
C GLN A 443 -3.58 27.85 1.68
N TYR A 444 -4.28 28.91 1.97
CA TYR A 444 -5.47 28.87 2.81
C TYR A 444 -6.65 28.40 1.96
N LEU A 445 -7.18 27.23 2.27
CA LEU A 445 -8.34 26.65 1.58
C LEU A 445 -9.63 27.35 2.04
N ASP A 446 -9.73 27.60 3.34
CA ASP A 446 -10.80 28.37 3.98
C ASP A 446 -10.27 29.12 5.22
N ALA A 447 -11.17 29.69 6.01
CA ALA A 447 -10.81 30.43 7.22
C ALA A 447 -10.10 29.58 8.29
N ASN A 448 -10.27 28.26 8.27
CA ASN A 448 -9.83 27.34 9.31
C ASN A 448 -8.80 26.31 8.82
N ARG A 449 -8.60 26.14 7.51
CA ARG A 449 -7.80 25.04 6.92
C ARG A 449 -6.76 25.55 5.95
N VAL A 450 -5.60 24.91 5.99
CA VAL A 450 -4.42 25.26 5.18
C VAL A 450 -3.89 24.02 4.48
N SER A 451 -3.57 24.17 3.21
CA SER A 451 -2.75 23.22 2.45
C SER A 451 -1.29 23.65 2.53
N ILE A 452 -0.42 22.76 2.97
CA ILE A 452 1.01 22.98 3.10
C ILE A 452 1.73 21.99 2.20
N VAL A 453 2.62 22.50 1.35
CA VAL A 453 3.38 21.69 0.40
C VAL A 453 4.86 21.74 0.75
N TYR A 454 5.45 20.56 0.91
CA TYR A 454 6.87 20.38 1.13
C TYR A 454 7.48 19.44 0.08
N GLU A 455 8.73 19.65 -0.22
CA GLU A 455 9.54 18.71 -0.94
C GLU A 455 10.43 17.97 0.06
N MET A 456 10.31 16.63 0.12
CA MET A 456 10.91 15.83 1.18
C MET A 456 11.59 14.58 0.61
N PRO A 457 12.68 14.10 1.23
CA PRO A 457 13.22 12.79 0.90
C PRO A 457 12.22 11.69 1.27
N LEU A 458 11.96 10.76 0.35
CA LEU A 458 11.04 9.64 0.60
C LEU A 458 11.46 8.80 1.81
N ALA A 459 12.77 8.62 2.01
CA ALA A 459 13.30 7.89 3.15
C ALA A 459 12.87 8.46 4.52
N GLU A 460 12.62 9.76 4.63
CA GLU A 460 12.16 10.39 5.88
C GLU A 460 10.64 10.22 6.10
N ILE A 461 9.88 9.96 5.03
CA ILE A 461 8.44 9.71 5.08
C ILE A 461 8.15 8.27 5.46
N VAL A 462 8.91 7.34 4.90
CA VAL A 462 8.77 5.90 5.16
C VAL A 462 8.87 5.56 6.65
N TYR A 463 9.63 6.35 7.44
CA TYR A 463 9.79 6.12 8.87
C TYR A 463 8.89 7.06 9.71
N GLU A 464 7.81 6.52 10.25
CA GLU A 464 6.96 7.15 11.29
C GLU A 464 6.42 8.56 10.99
N PHE A 465 6.65 9.11 9.78
CA PHE A 465 6.20 10.48 9.47
C PHE A 465 4.69 10.61 9.60
N PHE A 466 3.94 9.66 9.07
CA PHE A 466 2.48 9.68 9.12
C PHE A 466 1.96 9.60 10.55
N ASP A 467 2.54 8.74 11.39
CA ASP A 467 2.15 8.61 12.79
C ASP A 467 2.48 9.86 13.59
N GLN A 468 3.66 10.45 13.34
CA GLN A 468 4.06 11.72 13.96
C GLN A 468 3.16 12.87 13.49
N LEU A 469 2.80 12.92 12.22
CA LEU A 469 1.87 13.91 11.67
C LEU A 469 0.49 13.79 12.33
N LYS A 470 -0.07 12.57 12.39
CA LYS A 470 -1.36 12.30 13.05
C LYS A 470 -1.34 12.65 14.53
N SER A 471 -0.29 12.26 15.26
CA SER A 471 -0.18 12.54 16.69
C SER A 471 -0.01 14.03 16.99
N SER A 472 0.80 14.76 16.22
CA SER A 472 1.02 16.20 16.39
C SER A 472 -0.20 17.05 16.05
N THR A 473 -1.09 16.53 15.19
CA THR A 473 -2.32 17.21 14.75
C THR A 473 -3.60 16.62 15.36
N LYS A 474 -3.49 15.73 16.36
CA LYS A 474 -4.62 15.01 16.97
C LYS A 474 -5.51 14.27 15.96
N GLY A 475 -4.93 13.81 14.87
CA GLY A 475 -5.62 13.09 13.81
C GLY A 475 -6.28 13.97 12.74
N TYR A 476 -6.17 15.28 12.82
CA TYR A 476 -6.81 16.21 11.88
C TYR A 476 -6.03 16.44 10.57
N ALA A 477 -4.76 16.03 10.48
CA ALA A 477 -4.00 16.17 9.25
C ALA A 477 -4.31 15.08 8.26
N SER A 478 -4.56 15.45 7.01
CA SER A 478 -4.46 14.54 5.87
C SER A 478 -3.11 14.71 5.18
N PHE A 479 -2.67 13.65 4.51
CA PHE A 479 -1.37 13.57 3.89
C PHE A 479 -1.44 12.80 2.58
N ASP A 480 -0.81 13.35 1.57
CA ASP A 480 -0.60 12.72 0.27
C ASP A 480 0.79 13.07 -0.26
N TYR A 481 1.37 12.23 -1.12
CA TYR A 481 2.67 12.49 -1.70
C TYR A 481 2.81 11.91 -3.10
N GLU A 482 3.58 12.59 -3.93
CA GLU A 482 3.95 12.14 -5.28
C GLU A 482 5.46 12.18 -5.50
N LEU A 483 6.00 11.19 -6.21
CA LEU A 483 7.43 11.13 -6.53
C LEU A 483 7.78 12.20 -7.56
N ILE A 484 8.78 13.04 -7.26
CA ILE A 484 9.24 14.12 -8.15
C ILE A 484 10.62 13.86 -8.76
N GLY A 485 11.25 12.74 -8.44
CA GLY A 485 12.55 12.34 -8.97
C GLY A 485 13.62 12.16 -7.91
N TYR A 486 14.87 12.13 -8.34
CA TYR A 486 16.04 11.89 -7.50
C TYR A 486 16.87 13.16 -7.32
N LYS A 487 17.43 13.37 -6.12
CA LYS A 487 18.28 14.51 -5.82
C LYS A 487 19.56 14.07 -5.08
N PRO A 488 20.70 14.73 -5.36
CA PRO A 488 21.94 14.48 -4.63
C PRO A 488 21.79 14.74 -3.13
N SER A 489 22.30 13.83 -2.32
CA SER A 489 22.28 13.93 -0.86
C SER A 489 23.53 13.34 -0.22
N LYS A 490 23.91 13.87 0.96
CA LYS A 490 25.09 13.43 1.71
C LYS A 490 24.77 12.19 2.54
N LEU A 491 24.58 11.07 1.88
CA LEU A 491 24.20 9.81 2.51
C LEU A 491 25.42 8.97 2.86
N VAL A 492 25.30 8.23 3.96
CA VAL A 492 26.33 7.29 4.44
C VAL A 492 25.68 6.00 4.90
N LYS A 493 26.35 4.88 4.67
CA LYS A 493 25.96 3.59 5.23
C LYS A 493 26.36 3.54 6.70
N MET A 494 25.41 3.15 7.56
CA MET A 494 25.64 2.87 8.96
C MET A 494 25.54 1.37 9.21
N ASP A 495 26.63 0.77 9.67
CA ASP A 495 26.69 -0.63 10.07
C ASP A 495 26.47 -0.74 11.58
N ILE A 496 25.62 -1.67 11.99
CA ILE A 496 25.47 -2.05 13.40
C ILE A 496 26.32 -3.28 13.70
N MET A 497 27.11 -3.18 14.76
CA MET A 497 28.00 -4.26 15.18
C MET A 497 27.64 -4.72 16.59
N LEU A 498 27.53 -6.03 16.75
CA LEU A 498 27.43 -6.70 18.06
C LEU A 498 28.68 -7.52 18.29
N ASN A 499 29.35 -7.29 19.41
CA ASN A 499 30.60 -7.99 19.77
C ASN A 499 31.69 -7.87 18.68
N ALA A 500 31.74 -6.72 17.97
CA ALA A 500 32.63 -6.43 16.85
C ALA A 500 32.31 -7.19 15.54
N GLU A 501 31.21 -7.93 15.46
CA GLU A 501 30.69 -8.54 14.23
C GLU A 501 29.60 -7.65 13.62
N LYS A 502 29.68 -7.40 12.33
CA LYS A 502 28.66 -6.64 11.60
C LYS A 502 27.41 -7.49 11.43
N ILE A 503 26.24 -6.90 11.65
CA ILE A 503 24.93 -7.50 11.36
C ILE A 503 24.37 -6.79 10.14
N ASP A 504 24.46 -7.44 8.99
CA ASP A 504 24.02 -6.91 7.70
C ASP A 504 22.54 -6.51 7.69
N ALA A 505 21.67 -7.30 8.29
CA ALA A 505 20.24 -7.05 8.40
C ALA A 505 19.86 -5.81 9.23
N LEU A 506 20.78 -5.27 10.03
CA LEU A 506 20.61 -4.04 10.81
C LEU A 506 21.32 -2.84 10.20
N SER A 507 21.98 -3.00 9.04
CA SER A 507 22.61 -1.89 8.32
C SER A 507 21.54 -1.02 7.63
N PHE A 508 21.76 0.30 7.63
CA PHE A 508 20.86 1.25 6.98
C PHE A 508 21.60 2.44 6.41
N ILE A 509 20.96 3.18 5.51
CA ILE A 509 21.51 4.41 4.92
C ILE A 509 20.89 5.61 5.62
N VAL A 510 21.72 6.58 5.98
CA VAL A 510 21.31 7.76 6.74
C VAL A 510 22.03 9.01 6.22
N HIS A 511 21.39 10.17 6.36
CA HIS A 511 22.05 11.44 6.07
C HIS A 511 23.19 11.68 7.07
N ARG A 512 24.34 12.12 6.57
CA ARG A 512 25.58 12.25 7.34
C ARG A 512 25.45 13.12 8.57
N ASP A 513 24.69 14.20 8.49
CA ASP A 513 24.53 15.16 9.57
C ASP A 513 23.73 14.59 10.74
N TYR A 514 22.80 13.65 10.49
CA TYR A 514 21.97 12.98 11.50
C TYR A 514 22.53 11.62 11.94
N ALA A 515 23.62 11.18 11.35
CA ALA A 515 24.15 9.83 11.58
C ALA A 515 24.53 9.56 13.04
N TYR A 516 25.08 10.55 13.74
CA TYR A 516 25.45 10.40 15.15
C TYR A 516 24.22 10.21 16.05
N GLU A 517 23.22 11.05 15.91
CA GLU A 517 22.01 11.02 16.73
C GLU A 517 21.23 9.73 16.49
N ARG A 518 21.00 9.37 15.25
CA ARG A 518 20.33 8.11 14.88
C ARG A 518 21.10 6.89 15.36
N GLY A 519 22.44 6.87 15.18
CA GLY A 519 23.28 5.79 15.67
C GLY A 519 23.22 5.63 17.18
N LYS A 520 23.16 6.74 17.94
CA LYS A 520 23.04 6.73 19.40
C LYS A 520 21.70 6.14 19.84
N VAL A 521 20.60 6.59 19.27
CA VAL A 521 19.24 6.10 19.59
C VAL A 521 19.12 4.59 19.35
N ILE A 522 19.57 4.12 18.19
CA ILE A 522 19.52 2.70 17.83
C ILE A 522 20.37 1.85 18.79
N VAL A 523 21.61 2.27 19.07
CA VAL A 523 22.50 1.53 19.98
C VAL A 523 21.93 1.45 21.40
N GLU A 524 21.23 2.48 21.88
CA GLU A 524 20.56 2.47 23.18
C GLU A 524 19.34 1.54 23.19
N LYS A 525 18.47 1.59 22.15
CA LYS A 525 17.34 0.69 21.99
C LYS A 525 17.78 -0.79 21.90
N LEU A 526 18.77 -1.08 21.07
CA LEU A 526 19.31 -2.44 20.96
C LEU A 526 19.88 -2.97 22.28
N LYS A 527 20.52 -2.12 23.09
CA LYS A 527 21.00 -2.49 24.41
C LYS A 527 19.85 -2.86 25.37
N GLU A 528 18.68 -2.25 25.25
CA GLU A 528 17.51 -2.56 26.06
C GLU A 528 16.85 -3.87 25.64
N LEU A 529 16.76 -4.12 24.34
CA LEU A 529 16.06 -5.25 23.74
C LEU A 529 16.89 -6.54 23.73
N ILE A 530 18.19 -6.44 23.48
CA ILE A 530 19.05 -7.64 23.44
C ILE A 530 19.28 -8.15 24.87
N PRO A 531 18.96 -9.42 25.16
CA PRO A 531 19.09 -9.98 26.51
C PRO A 531 20.54 -10.06 26.95
N ARG A 532 20.78 -9.86 28.26
CA ARG A 532 22.12 -9.96 28.83
C ARG A 532 22.69 -11.36 28.67
N GLN A 533 23.90 -11.44 28.17
CA GLN A 533 24.65 -12.68 28.01
C GLN A 533 25.59 -12.95 29.20
N GLN A 534 26.25 -14.10 29.21
CA GLN A 534 27.29 -14.46 30.23
C GLN A 534 28.54 -13.56 30.10
N PHE A 535 28.69 -12.87 28.99
CA PHE A 535 29.80 -11.93 28.68
C PHE A 535 29.25 -10.54 28.32
N GLU A 536 30.12 -9.59 28.27
CA GLU A 536 29.82 -8.22 27.90
C GLU A 536 29.67 -8.12 26.38
N VAL A 537 28.54 -7.55 25.89
CA VAL A 537 28.28 -7.36 24.46
C VAL A 537 28.34 -5.86 24.16
N PRO A 538 29.37 -5.38 23.48
CA PRO A 538 29.39 -4.03 22.93
C PRO A 538 28.46 -3.96 21.73
N VAL A 539 27.54 -3.00 21.75
CA VAL A 539 26.68 -2.59 20.64
C VAL A 539 27.26 -1.31 20.08
N GLN A 540 27.55 -1.29 18.78
CA GLN A 540 28.26 -0.19 18.12
C GLN A 540 27.58 0.16 16.81
N ALA A 541 27.48 1.45 16.53
CA ALA A 541 27.13 1.97 15.22
C ALA A 541 28.38 2.57 14.57
N ALA A 542 28.66 2.19 13.32
CA ALA A 542 29.87 2.60 12.61
C ALA A 542 29.59 3.07 11.18
N ILE A 543 30.36 4.04 10.72
CA ILE A 543 30.39 4.49 9.32
C ILE A 543 31.76 4.08 8.77
N GLY A 544 31.79 3.10 7.88
CA GLY A 544 33.02 2.46 7.44
C GLY A 544 33.79 1.85 8.61
N GLN A 545 34.95 2.38 8.92
CA GLN A 545 35.80 1.93 10.05
C GLN A 545 35.60 2.77 11.33
N LYS A 546 34.88 3.91 11.23
CA LYS A 546 34.73 4.84 12.35
C LYS A 546 33.49 4.52 13.16
N ILE A 547 33.68 4.16 14.44
CA ILE A 547 32.60 4.01 15.39
C ILE A 547 32.05 5.40 15.75
N VAL A 548 30.76 5.64 15.49
CA VAL A 548 30.06 6.91 15.76
C VAL A 548 29.28 6.87 17.08
N ALA A 549 28.75 5.69 17.45
CA ALA A 549 28.04 5.51 18.73
C ALA A 549 28.35 4.13 19.31
N ARG A 550 28.35 4.04 20.63
CA ARG A 550 28.62 2.79 21.34
C ARG A 550 27.86 2.74 22.65
N SER A 551 27.28 1.58 22.94
CA SER A 551 26.79 1.21 24.27
C SER A 551 27.22 -0.23 24.61
N THR A 552 27.06 -0.64 25.85
CA THR A 552 27.51 -1.97 26.27
C THR A 552 26.44 -2.65 27.11
N ILE A 553 26.06 -3.86 26.70
CA ILE A 553 25.18 -4.75 27.46
C ILE A 553 26.04 -5.44 28.52
N LYS A 554 25.78 -5.16 29.79
CA LYS A 554 26.53 -5.73 30.89
C LYS A 554 26.31 -7.24 30.99
N ALA A 555 27.39 -8.01 31.23
CA ALA A 555 27.32 -9.44 31.46
C ALA A 555 26.46 -9.80 32.68
N MET A 556 25.77 -10.94 32.63
CA MET A 556 25.15 -11.52 33.79
C MET A 556 26.23 -11.81 34.87
N ARG A 557 25.99 -11.38 36.09
CA ARG A 557 26.90 -11.64 37.21
C ARG A 557 26.35 -12.73 38.08
N LYS A 558 27.06 -13.84 38.17
CA LYS A 558 26.87 -14.82 39.25
C LYS A 558 27.71 -14.37 40.45
N ASN A 559 27.11 -14.27 41.63
CA ASN A 559 27.85 -13.94 42.84
C ASN A 559 28.72 -15.13 43.28
N VAL A 560 29.93 -15.20 42.72
CA VAL A 560 30.88 -16.30 43.03
C VAL A 560 31.46 -16.19 44.45
N LEU A 561 31.27 -15.04 45.10
CA LEU A 561 31.73 -14.78 46.46
C LEU A 561 30.70 -15.17 47.54
N ALA A 562 29.45 -15.46 47.19
CA ALA A 562 28.39 -15.78 48.13
C ALA A 562 28.68 -16.99 49.04
N LYS A 563 29.51 -17.90 48.56
CA LYS A 563 29.94 -19.09 49.32
C LYS A 563 31.31 -18.91 50.03
N CYS A 564 31.91 -17.71 50.03
CA CYS A 564 33.16 -17.43 50.67
C CYS A 564 32.91 -16.87 52.07
N TYR A 565 32.89 -17.72 53.06
CA TYR A 565 32.89 -17.34 54.48
C TYR A 565 34.31 -16.97 54.93
N GLY A 566 34.45 -15.79 55.56
CA GLY A 566 35.70 -15.33 56.16
C GLY A 566 36.53 -14.40 55.30
N GLY A 567 37.57 -13.81 55.85
CA GLY A 567 38.40 -12.75 55.29
C GLY A 567 39.46 -13.16 54.28
N ASP A 568 39.38 -14.37 53.68
CA ASP A 568 40.40 -14.81 52.69
C ASP A 568 40.32 -14.01 51.38
N ILE A 569 41.06 -12.92 51.37
CA ILE A 569 41.17 -11.97 50.24
C ILE A 569 41.76 -12.66 49.00
N SER A 570 42.75 -13.56 49.20
CA SER A 570 43.45 -14.26 48.13
C SER A 570 42.52 -15.19 47.35
N ARG A 571 41.64 -15.92 48.04
CA ARG A 571 40.66 -16.83 47.47
C ARG A 571 39.58 -16.04 46.72
N LYS A 572 39.08 -14.93 47.29
CA LYS A 572 38.13 -14.03 46.64
C LYS A 572 38.71 -13.48 45.32
N ARG A 573 39.95 -13.04 45.31
CA ARG A 573 40.64 -12.53 44.14
C ARG A 573 40.81 -13.59 43.05
N LYS A 574 41.24 -14.81 43.39
CA LYS A 574 41.33 -15.93 42.43
C LYS A 574 40.01 -16.31 41.82
N LEU A 575 38.92 -16.32 42.59
CA LEU A 575 37.57 -16.61 42.07
C LEU A 575 37.11 -15.54 41.09
N LEU A 576 37.33 -14.25 41.36
CA LEU A 576 37.00 -13.16 40.49
C LEU A 576 37.83 -13.18 39.19
N GLU A 577 39.14 -13.53 39.29
CA GLU A 577 40.02 -13.69 38.12
C GLU A 577 39.58 -14.85 37.24
N LYS A 578 39.27 -16.02 37.81
CA LYS A 578 38.70 -17.14 37.05
C LYS A 578 37.38 -16.81 36.40
N GLN A 579 36.51 -16.05 37.04
CA GLN A 579 35.27 -15.59 36.46
C GLN A 579 35.52 -14.64 35.28
N LYS A 580 36.48 -13.71 35.43
CA LYS A 580 36.88 -12.77 34.37
C LYS A 580 37.47 -13.49 33.14
N GLU A 581 38.31 -14.48 33.38
CA GLU A 581 38.92 -15.29 32.33
C GLU A 581 37.90 -16.17 31.63
N GLY A 582 36.98 -16.83 32.37
CA GLY A 582 35.89 -17.59 31.82
C GLY A 582 34.98 -16.76 30.94
N LYS A 583 34.63 -15.55 31.36
CA LYS A 583 33.86 -14.59 30.54
C LYS A 583 34.59 -14.16 29.27
N ARG A 584 35.92 -13.97 29.36
CA ARG A 584 36.75 -13.64 28.20
C ARG A 584 36.76 -14.75 27.14
N ARG A 585 36.87 -16.03 27.60
CA ARG A 585 36.78 -17.19 26.68
C ARG A 585 35.39 -17.33 26.07
N MET A 586 34.33 -17.17 26.86
CA MET A 586 32.94 -17.18 26.34
C MET A 586 32.69 -16.08 25.31
N LYS A 587 33.27 -14.90 25.48
CA LYS A 587 33.19 -13.82 24.54
C LYS A 587 33.81 -14.14 23.17
N GLN A 588 34.86 -14.97 23.13
CA GLN A 588 35.55 -15.38 21.90
C GLN A 588 34.80 -16.45 21.10
N VAL A 589 33.89 -17.20 21.74
CA VAL A 589 33.21 -18.36 21.15
C VAL A 589 31.69 -18.18 21.10
N GLY A 590 31.14 -17.24 21.87
CA GLY A 590 29.69 -17.07 22.00
C GLY A 590 29.09 -16.22 20.88
N SER A 591 28.13 -16.75 20.16
CA SER A 591 27.22 -15.97 19.32
C SER A 591 26.23 -15.19 20.18
N VAL A 592 25.83 -14.02 19.71
CA VAL A 592 24.79 -13.20 20.35
C VAL A 592 23.49 -13.43 19.60
N GLU A 593 22.51 -14.00 20.28
CA GLU A 593 21.14 -14.08 19.76
C GLU A 593 20.52 -12.69 19.72
N VAL A 594 20.03 -12.30 18.55
CA VAL A 594 19.32 -11.03 18.32
C VAL A 594 17.83 -11.35 18.25
N PRO A 595 17.03 -10.88 19.21
CA PRO A 595 15.59 -11.13 19.17
C PRO A 595 14.93 -10.35 18.01
N GLN A 596 13.76 -10.82 17.57
CA GLN A 596 13.01 -10.21 16.47
C GLN A 596 12.70 -8.74 16.73
N GLU A 597 12.35 -8.39 17.97
CA GLU A 597 12.06 -7.02 18.37
C GLU A 597 13.25 -6.06 18.14
N ALA A 598 14.48 -6.59 18.14
CA ALA A 598 15.67 -5.78 17.87
C ALA A 598 15.76 -5.34 16.39
N PHE A 599 15.31 -6.17 15.44
CA PHE A 599 15.22 -5.78 14.03
C PHE A 599 14.12 -4.75 13.83
N MET A 600 12.99 -4.91 14.51
CA MET A 600 11.89 -3.94 14.47
C MET A 600 12.23 -2.61 15.17
N ALA A 601 13.13 -2.62 16.16
CA ALA A 601 13.53 -1.41 16.89
C ALA A 601 14.30 -0.41 16.02
N VAL A 602 14.98 -0.89 14.97
CA VAL A 602 15.63 -0.01 13.97
C VAL A 602 14.57 0.72 13.14
N LEU A 603 13.35 0.16 13.03
CA LEU A 603 12.20 0.73 12.32
C LEU A 603 11.52 1.83 13.12
N LYS A 604 11.38 1.64 14.44
CA LYS A 604 10.66 2.57 15.34
C LYS A 604 11.65 3.51 16.01
N MET A 605 12.01 4.57 15.32
CA MET A 605 12.84 5.63 15.87
C MET A 605 11.97 6.72 16.48
N ASP A 606 11.47 6.52 17.70
CA ASP A 606 10.93 7.62 18.50
C ASP A 606 12.06 8.61 18.80
N ASP A 607 12.05 9.76 18.14
CA ASP A 607 12.92 10.89 18.42
C ASP A 607 12.54 11.62 19.74
N SER A 608 11.61 11.08 20.51
CA SER A 608 11.24 11.66 21.79
C SER A 608 12.30 11.31 22.84
N PRO A 609 13.10 12.27 23.31
CA PRO A 609 13.92 12.04 24.47
C PRO A 609 12.99 11.77 25.66
N LYS A 610 12.99 10.56 26.19
CA LYS A 610 12.37 10.31 27.50
C LYS A 610 13.02 11.26 28.51
N LYS A 611 12.21 12.23 28.99
CA LYS A 611 12.54 13.10 30.11
C LYS A 611 12.88 12.33 31.36
#